data_10ec9d2ddf9aa0e635dfcb91afc86443
#
_entry.id   10ec9d2ddf9aa0e635dfcb91afc86443
#
_cell.length_a   1.000
_cell.length_b   1.000
_cell.length_c   1.000
_cell.angle_alpha   90.00
_cell.angle_beta   90.00
_cell.angle_gamma   90.00
#
_symmetry.space_group_name_H-M   'P 1'
#
loop_
_entity.id
_entity.type
_entity.pdbx_description
1 polymer ?
#
loop_
_entity_poly.entity_id
_entity_poly.type
_entity_poly.pdbx_seq_one_letter_code
_entity_poly.pdbx_strand_id
1 'polypeptide(L)'
;MSPNQGPGAGEENDGLHRPLNLSPELSQVVGDGPMGRADVVSGLWDYIKKNDLQDGQEIRADERLKAVFGKDRFDMFEMNEKLNDHLEEAE
;
A
#
# COMPACT_ATOMS: atom_id res chain seq x y z
N MET A 1 30.69 9.10 0.84
CA MET A 1 30.19 9.12 1.00
C MET A 1 29.34 9.22 0.89
N SER A 2 29.17 9.36 0.90
CA SER A 2 28.42 9.38 0.91
C SER A 2 27.60 9.63 0.70
N PRO A 3 27.61 9.83 0.47
CA PRO A 3 26.77 10.10 0.29
C PRO A 3 25.85 9.98 0.31
N ASN A 4 25.88 9.77 0.36
CA ASN A 4 25.08 9.56 0.47
C ASN A 4 24.34 9.57 0.73
N GLN A 5 24.51 9.58 0.71
CA GLN A 5 23.82 9.58 1.09
C GLN A 5 23.02 9.98 1.44
N GLY A 6 23.79 10.40 1.55
CA GLY A 6 22.95 11.25 2.24
C GLY A 6 21.55 11.11 2.00
N PRO A 7 21.33 10.39 1.70
CA PRO A 7 20.00 9.99 1.47
C PRO A 7 19.05 10.26 2.58
N GLY A 8 19.51 10.22 3.74
CA GLY A 8 18.60 10.38 4.85
C GLY A 8 17.79 11.63 4.79
N ALA A 9 18.41 12.71 4.45
CA ALA A 9 17.71 13.98 4.43
C ALA A 9 16.63 14.02 3.38
N GLY A 10 16.88 13.42 2.24
CA GLY A 10 15.87 13.38 1.21
C GLY A 10 14.70 12.54 1.59
N GLU A 11 14.96 11.47 2.30
CA GLU A 11 13.91 10.55 2.70
C GLU A 11 12.92 11.17 3.67
N GLU A 12 13.38 12.05 4.51
CA GLU A 12 12.51 12.67 5.50
C GLU A 12 11.41 13.49 4.85
N ASN A 13 11.68 14.00 3.67
CA ASN A 13 10.71 14.84 2.99
C ASN A 13 9.97 14.13 1.86
N ASP A 14 10.21 12.86 1.72
CA ASP A 14 9.59 12.07 0.67
C ASP A 14 8.34 11.40 1.20
N GLY A 15 7.18 11.93 0.82
CA GLY A 15 5.91 11.39 1.26
C GLY A 15 5.67 9.95 0.86
N LEU A 16 6.38 9.47 -0.19
CA LEU A 16 6.20 8.10 -0.65
C LEU A 16 6.93 7.09 0.24
N HIS A 17 7.98 7.53 0.91
CA HIS A 17 8.80 6.63 1.71
C HIS A 17 8.70 6.89 3.21
N ARG A 18 7.86 7.84 3.60
CA ARG A 18 7.62 8.10 5.02
C ARG A 18 6.97 6.87 5.63
N PRO A 19 7.47 6.38 6.76
CA PRO A 19 6.87 5.19 7.37
C PRO A 19 5.44 5.45 7.81
N LEU A 20 4.57 4.52 7.49
CA LEU A 20 3.16 4.59 7.83
C LEU A 20 2.76 3.32 8.56
N ASN A 21 1.89 3.46 9.54
CA ASN A 21 1.30 2.32 10.21
C ASN A 21 0.13 1.82 9.38
N LEU A 22 -0.01 0.52 9.28
CA LEU A 22 -1.04 -0.11 8.47
C LEU A 22 -2.15 -0.64 9.36
N SER A 23 -3.38 -0.58 8.84
CA SER A 23 -4.48 -1.21 9.55
C SER A 23 -4.25 -2.72 9.58
N PRO A 24 -4.89 -3.43 10.53
CA PRO A 24 -4.76 -4.89 10.56
C PRO A 24 -5.19 -5.55 9.26
N GLU A 25 -6.23 -5.02 8.63
CA GLU A 25 -6.72 -5.56 7.37
C GLU A 25 -5.67 -5.42 6.27
N LEU A 26 -5.08 -4.24 6.17
CA LEU A 26 -4.07 -3.99 5.15
C LEU A 26 -2.83 -4.84 5.39
N SER A 27 -2.45 -5.03 6.64
CA SER A 27 -1.30 -5.85 7.00
C SER A 27 -1.46 -7.30 6.55
N GLN A 28 -2.70 -7.78 6.47
CA GLN A 28 -2.96 -9.13 5.99
C GLN A 28 -2.61 -9.29 4.52
N VAL A 29 -2.60 -8.19 3.77
CA VAL A 29 -2.33 -8.22 2.34
C VAL A 29 -0.87 -7.97 2.03
N VAL A 30 -0.31 -6.91 2.61
CA VAL A 30 1.04 -6.47 2.25
C VAL A 30 2.09 -6.77 3.30
N GLY A 31 1.69 -7.29 4.45
CA GLY A 31 2.63 -7.58 5.53
C GLY A 31 2.62 -6.48 6.56
N ASP A 32 3.26 -6.77 7.69
CA ASP A 32 3.28 -5.81 8.79
C ASP A 32 4.17 -4.62 8.46
N GLY A 33 3.67 -3.44 8.77
CA GLY A 33 4.45 -2.24 8.65
C GLY A 33 5.30 -2.00 9.89
N PRO A 34 5.77 -0.78 10.06
CA PRO A 34 5.47 0.36 9.17
C PRO A 34 6.20 0.26 7.85
N MET A 35 5.61 0.85 6.83
CA MET A 35 6.26 0.90 5.52
C MET A 35 5.76 2.14 4.78
N GLY A 36 6.51 2.58 3.81
CA GLY A 36 6.14 3.76 3.03
C GLY A 36 4.99 3.48 2.10
N ARG A 37 4.32 4.55 1.66
CA ARG A 37 3.18 4.43 0.77
C ARG A 37 3.55 3.70 -0.52
N ALA A 38 4.72 4.00 -1.07
CA ALA A 38 5.16 3.33 -2.30
C ALA A 38 5.30 1.82 -2.09
N ASP A 39 5.80 1.43 -0.94
CA ASP A 39 5.94 0.01 -0.63
C ASP A 39 4.60 -0.65 -0.44
N VAL A 40 3.64 0.06 0.15
CA VAL A 40 2.29 -0.48 0.32
C VAL A 40 1.64 -0.70 -1.04
N VAL A 41 1.73 0.28 -1.92
CA VAL A 41 1.14 0.17 -3.25
C VAL A 41 1.79 -0.97 -4.03
N SER A 42 3.11 -1.05 -3.95
CA SER A 42 3.85 -2.12 -4.61
C SER A 42 3.42 -3.49 -4.09
N GLY A 43 3.28 -3.60 -2.77
CA GLY A 43 2.83 -4.85 -2.16
C GLY A 43 1.43 -5.24 -2.57
N LEU A 44 0.55 -4.24 -2.70
CA LEU A 44 -0.81 -4.50 -3.17
C LEU A 44 -0.82 -5.05 -4.59
N TRP A 45 -0.04 -4.44 -5.48
CA TRP A 45 0.03 -4.91 -6.86
C TRP A 45 0.65 -6.30 -6.95
N ASP A 46 1.68 -6.57 -6.13
CA ASP A 46 2.26 -7.91 -6.09
C ASP A 46 1.22 -8.95 -5.66
N TYR A 47 0.43 -8.60 -4.66
CA TYR A 47 -0.64 -9.48 -4.18
C TYR A 47 -1.68 -9.74 -5.26
N ILE A 48 -2.10 -8.66 -5.93
CA ILE A 48 -3.10 -8.74 -6.98
C ILE A 48 -2.61 -9.61 -8.14
N LYS A 49 -1.36 -9.43 -8.54
CA LYS A 49 -0.80 -10.22 -9.63
C LYS A 49 -0.59 -11.67 -9.23
N LYS A 50 -0.10 -11.88 -8.03
CA LYS A 50 0.18 -13.24 -7.55
C LYS A 50 -1.09 -14.07 -7.48
N ASN A 51 -2.21 -13.44 -7.14
CA ASN A 51 -3.49 -14.13 -6.98
C ASN A 51 -4.40 -13.96 -8.18
N ASP A 52 -3.89 -13.36 -9.26
CA ASP A 52 -4.61 -13.20 -10.52
C ASP A 52 -5.96 -12.51 -10.32
N LEU A 53 -5.93 -11.40 -9.60
CA LEU A 53 -7.15 -10.68 -9.27
C LEU A 53 -7.44 -9.51 -10.20
N GLN A 54 -6.54 -9.20 -11.12
CA GLN A 54 -6.73 -8.11 -12.05
C GLN A 54 -7.63 -8.55 -13.22
N ASP A 55 -8.64 -7.75 -13.50
CA ASP A 55 -9.59 -8.04 -14.56
C ASP A 55 -9.71 -6.77 -15.40
N GLY A 56 -8.82 -6.63 -16.39
CA GLY A 56 -8.78 -5.42 -17.19
C GLY A 56 -8.35 -4.24 -16.33
N GLN A 57 -9.20 -3.23 -16.26
CA GLN A 57 -8.92 -2.05 -15.44
C GLN A 57 -9.49 -2.17 -14.04
N GLU A 58 -10.15 -3.27 -13.76
CA GLU A 58 -10.72 -3.50 -12.44
C GLU A 58 -9.94 -4.56 -11.70
N ILE A 59 -10.10 -4.55 -10.39
CA ILE A 59 -9.48 -5.52 -9.52
C ILE A 59 -10.60 -6.24 -8.79
N ARG A 60 -10.57 -7.58 -8.82
CA ARG A 60 -11.53 -8.38 -8.09
C ARG A 60 -10.98 -8.60 -6.69
N ALA A 61 -11.77 -8.29 -5.70
CA ALA A 61 -11.34 -8.43 -4.32
C ALA A 61 -11.60 -9.85 -3.83
N ASP A 62 -10.55 -10.48 -3.31
CA ASP A 62 -10.75 -11.71 -2.54
C ASP A 62 -11.14 -11.26 -1.12
N GLU A 63 -11.23 -12.20 -0.20
CA GLU A 63 -11.69 -11.88 1.14
C GLU A 63 -10.80 -10.86 1.84
N ARG A 64 -9.49 -10.94 1.62
CA ARG A 64 -8.56 -10.02 2.27
C ARG A 64 -8.68 -8.61 1.71
N LEU A 65 -8.74 -8.49 0.39
CA LEU A 65 -8.88 -7.19 -0.24
C LEU A 65 -10.24 -6.60 0.07
N LYS A 66 -11.27 -7.42 0.14
CA LYS A 66 -12.60 -6.95 0.46
C LYS A 66 -12.64 -6.37 1.88
N ALA A 67 -11.89 -6.95 2.79
CA ALA A 67 -11.81 -6.44 4.16
C ALA A 67 -11.16 -5.05 4.20
N VAL A 68 -10.23 -4.80 3.26
CA VAL A 68 -9.57 -3.49 3.19
C VAL A 68 -10.46 -2.47 2.48
N PHE A 69 -11.02 -2.84 1.34
CA PHE A 69 -11.68 -1.88 0.47
C PHE A 69 -13.20 -1.90 0.53
N GLY A 70 -13.76 -2.91 1.14
CA GLY A 70 -15.21 -2.96 1.37
C GLY A 70 -16.05 -3.23 0.14
N LYS A 71 -15.45 -3.65 -0.95
CA LYS A 71 -16.15 -3.90 -2.21
C LYS A 71 -15.61 -5.17 -2.84
N ASP A 72 -16.45 -5.80 -3.68
CA ASP A 72 -16.03 -6.98 -4.43
C ASP A 72 -15.17 -6.63 -5.63
N ARG A 73 -15.33 -5.42 -6.15
CA ARG A 73 -14.57 -4.92 -7.29
C ARG A 73 -14.27 -3.45 -7.11
N PHE A 74 -13.11 -3.03 -7.57
CA PHE A 74 -12.72 -1.62 -7.51
C PHE A 74 -11.65 -1.38 -8.57
N ASP A 75 -11.46 -0.12 -8.94
CA ASP A 75 -10.40 0.24 -9.87
C ASP A 75 -9.22 0.83 -9.08
N MET A 76 -8.16 1.20 -9.79
CA MET A 76 -6.96 1.70 -9.13
C MET A 76 -7.19 3.03 -8.43
N PHE A 77 -8.12 3.83 -8.92
CA PHE A 77 -8.43 5.11 -8.28
C PHE A 77 -9.11 4.89 -6.94
N GLU A 78 -10.06 3.98 -6.91
CA GLU A 78 -10.72 3.64 -5.67
C GLU A 78 -9.75 3.00 -4.68
N MET A 79 -8.84 2.19 -5.20
CA MET A 79 -7.82 1.57 -4.37
C MET A 79 -6.99 2.63 -3.65
N ASN A 80 -6.54 3.65 -4.41
CA ASN A 80 -5.74 4.70 -3.82
C ASN A 80 -6.52 5.54 -2.83
N GLU A 81 -7.78 5.82 -3.11
CA GLU A 81 -8.61 6.58 -2.19
C GLU A 81 -8.85 5.85 -0.87
N LYS A 82 -9.23 4.60 -0.99
CA LYS A 82 -9.56 3.81 0.21
C LYS A 82 -8.31 3.48 1.01
N LEU A 83 -7.19 3.37 0.33
CA LEU A 83 -5.94 3.06 1.00
C LEU A 83 -5.60 4.08 2.09
N ASN A 84 -5.93 5.34 1.86
CA ASN A 84 -5.67 6.38 2.85
C ASN A 84 -6.33 6.12 4.19
N ASP A 85 -7.47 5.45 4.18
CA ASP A 85 -8.19 5.16 5.41
C ASP A 85 -7.50 4.09 6.26
N HIS A 86 -6.57 3.37 5.67
CA HIS A 86 -5.87 2.28 6.35
C HIS A 86 -4.42 2.62 6.68
N LEU A 87 -4.02 3.85 6.44
CA LEU A 87 -2.66 4.30 6.70
C LEU A 87 -2.65 5.45 7.67
N GLU A 88 -1.74 5.40 8.64
CA GLU A 88 -1.55 6.50 9.58
C GLU A 88 -0.06 6.77 9.69
N GLU A 89 0.30 8.03 9.84
CA GLU A 89 1.71 8.37 9.98
C GLU A 89 2.28 7.78 11.25
N ALA A 90 3.44 7.15 11.12
CA ALA A 90 4.15 6.60 12.26
C ALA A 90 4.96 7.71 12.90
N GLU A 91 4.93 7.79 14.19
CA GLU A 91 5.65 8.82 14.93
C GLU A 91 7.08 8.41 15.21
#